data_bf600ac51a6f37d9ee497ad8f1dac002
#
_entry.id   bf600ac51a6f37d9ee497ad8f1dac002
#
_cell.length_a   1.000
_cell.length_b   1.000
_cell.length_c   1.000
_cell.angle_alpha   90.00
_cell.angle_beta   90.00
_cell.angle_gamma   90.00
#
_symmetry.space_group_name_H-M   'P 1'
#
loop_
_entity.id
_entity.type
_entity.pdbx_description
1 polymer ?
#
loop_
_entity_poly.entity_id
_entity_poly.type
_entity_poly.pdbx_seq_one_letter_code
_entity_poly.pdbx_strand_id
1 'polypeptide(L)'
;MEKNLTTGSVFKAILTFALPYLLSYFLQTLYGMADLYITGRFCGVDSITAVANGSQVMHMLTVIIVGLAMGSTVIIGHAVGADNMRDAEAAIGNTVTLFMAVSLGFTAVLVAAVRPLVGLIGVPAEAVPGTVQYLTICFIGIPFITAYNIISSVFRGLGDSKSPMYFIAVACAANIALDILFIGPMALGPVGAALGTTLSQTLSVIVALFGIRRHKTGLRLSRQNFRPRKGVLGRILKIGLPVAVQDGCIQVAFIIITIIANHRGLIDSAAVGIVEKIISAMFIVPSSMLAAVSALSSQNLGAGKPERAAQTLKYAAMIATGYGIAVVLVIELVAEPLLGCFTTDAAVVLMGCQYIRGYIVDTIFAGIHFSFTGYFAACGKSYIGFLHNIIAIVLVRVPGSYLTSQLFAGTLLPMGLAAPAGSLLSVMICVAAYRWMKRRGTLYTAA
;
A
#
# COMPACT_ATOMS: atom_id res chain seq x y z
N MET A 1 -20.25 -1.67 15.49
CA MET A 1 -21.41 -1.60 14.56
C MET A 1 -20.94 -2.11 13.21
N GLU A 2 -21.38 -3.30 12.83
CA GLU A 2 -21.22 -3.81 11.47
C GLU A 2 -21.95 -2.85 10.54
N LYS A 3 -21.22 -2.17 9.66
CA LYS A 3 -21.85 -1.36 8.63
C LYS A 3 -22.26 -2.29 7.51
N ASN A 4 -23.53 -2.51 7.38
CA ASN A 4 -24.11 -3.23 6.26
C ASN A 4 -23.84 -2.44 4.97
N LEU A 5 -22.79 -2.83 4.21
CA LEU A 5 -22.41 -2.20 2.94
C LEU A 5 -23.27 -2.70 1.77
N THR A 6 -24.23 -3.60 2.04
CA THR A 6 -25.09 -4.23 1.02
C THR A 6 -26.39 -3.50 0.78
N THR A 7 -26.63 -2.35 1.44
CA THR A 7 -27.85 -1.54 1.34
C THR A 7 -27.51 -0.07 1.14
N GLY A 8 -28.50 0.74 0.80
CA GLY A 8 -28.36 2.20 0.59
C GLY A 8 -27.61 2.59 -0.69
N SER A 9 -27.16 3.84 -0.80
CA SER A 9 -26.43 4.36 -1.97
C SER A 9 -25.01 3.80 -2.04
N VAL A 10 -24.64 3.18 -3.16
CA VAL A 10 -23.29 2.65 -3.42
C VAL A 10 -22.25 3.77 -3.42
N PHE A 11 -22.56 4.89 -4.06
CA PHE A 11 -21.68 6.06 -4.12
C PHE A 11 -21.33 6.58 -2.71
N LYS A 12 -22.35 6.76 -1.86
CA LYS A 12 -22.16 7.18 -0.47
C LYS A 12 -21.38 6.16 0.34
N ALA A 13 -21.63 4.86 0.13
CA ALA A 13 -20.90 3.79 0.79
C ALA A 13 -19.41 3.81 0.44
N ILE A 14 -19.06 3.99 -0.85
CA ILE A 14 -17.66 4.11 -1.30
C ILE A 14 -16.99 5.30 -0.61
N LEU A 15 -17.55 6.49 -0.65
CA LEU A 15 -16.96 7.68 -0.04
C LEU A 15 -16.80 7.53 1.47
N THR A 16 -17.83 7.02 2.15
CA THR A 16 -17.81 6.84 3.61
C THR A 16 -16.76 5.83 4.05
N PHE A 17 -16.47 4.82 3.21
CA PHE A 17 -15.44 3.83 3.48
C PHE A 17 -14.05 4.31 3.06
N ALA A 18 -13.93 4.94 1.88
CA ALA A 18 -12.64 5.36 1.31
C ALA A 18 -12.00 6.53 2.05
N LEU A 19 -12.79 7.52 2.53
CA LEU A 19 -12.24 8.69 3.23
C LEU A 19 -11.45 8.35 4.51
N PRO A 20 -11.96 7.53 5.46
CA PRO A 20 -11.16 7.12 6.61
C PRO A 20 -9.93 6.31 6.22
N TYR A 21 -10.02 5.47 5.17
CA TYR A 21 -8.89 4.71 4.67
C TYR A 21 -7.81 5.63 4.08
N LEU A 22 -8.22 6.62 3.28
CA LEU A 22 -7.34 7.64 2.72
C LEU A 22 -6.61 8.40 3.84
N LEU A 23 -7.33 8.81 4.88
CA LEU A 23 -6.72 9.47 6.02
C LEU A 23 -5.75 8.55 6.78
N SER A 24 -6.06 7.26 6.91
CA SER A 24 -5.13 6.28 7.48
C SER A 24 -3.82 6.21 6.70
N TYR A 25 -3.90 6.19 5.37
CA TYR A 25 -2.73 6.13 4.50
C TYR A 25 -1.90 7.43 4.57
N PHE A 26 -2.60 8.57 4.59
CA PHE A 26 -1.96 9.87 4.79
C PHE A 26 -1.20 9.95 6.12
N LEU A 27 -1.81 9.50 7.22
CA LEU A 27 -1.18 9.46 8.54
C LEU A 27 0.05 8.53 8.56
N GLN A 28 0.01 7.39 7.85
CA GLN A 28 1.18 6.52 7.70
C GLN A 28 2.33 7.21 6.96
N THR A 29 2.01 7.95 5.91
CA THR A 29 3.02 8.72 5.17
C THR A 29 3.59 9.84 6.04
N LEU A 30 2.72 10.51 6.81
CA LEU A 30 3.11 11.62 7.69
C LEU A 30 4.11 11.18 8.77
N TYR A 31 3.86 10.06 9.46
CA TYR A 31 4.80 9.63 10.49
C TYR A 31 6.14 9.19 9.88
N GLY A 32 6.14 8.53 8.73
CA GLY A 32 7.40 8.19 8.04
C GLY A 32 8.21 9.41 7.61
N MET A 33 7.55 10.52 7.26
CA MET A 33 8.22 11.80 7.00
C MET A 33 8.72 12.45 8.30
N ALA A 34 7.96 12.33 9.38
CA ALA A 34 8.33 12.86 10.69
C ALA A 34 9.59 12.18 11.24
N ASP A 35 9.71 10.86 11.11
CA ASP A 35 10.92 10.09 11.49
C ASP A 35 12.18 10.69 10.83
N LEU A 36 12.12 10.94 9.52
CA LEU A 36 13.25 11.52 8.78
C LEU A 36 13.51 12.97 9.17
N TYR A 37 12.47 13.76 9.35
CA TYR A 37 12.60 15.16 9.75
C TYR A 37 13.23 15.28 11.15
N ILE A 38 12.75 14.52 12.12
CA ILE A 38 13.24 14.53 13.50
C ILE A 38 14.69 14.02 13.53
N THR A 39 14.99 12.93 12.83
CA THR A 39 16.36 12.43 12.70
C THR A 39 17.26 13.49 12.08
N GLY A 40 16.82 14.18 11.03
CA GLY A 40 17.57 15.25 10.37
C GLY A 40 17.82 16.47 11.25
N ARG A 41 16.95 16.71 12.24
CA ARG A 41 17.09 17.85 13.16
C ARG A 41 18.08 17.59 14.29
N PHE A 42 18.22 16.36 14.74
CA PHE A 42 18.99 16.01 15.94
C PHE A 42 20.24 15.17 15.64
N CYS A 43 20.36 14.56 14.47
CA CYS A 43 21.44 13.63 14.14
C CYS A 43 22.24 14.06 12.90
N GLY A 44 23.39 13.41 12.66
CA GLY A 44 24.23 13.59 11.48
C GLY A 44 23.69 12.90 10.22
N VAL A 45 24.35 13.16 9.09
CA VAL A 45 23.97 12.65 7.76
C VAL A 45 23.99 11.12 7.70
N ASP A 46 24.90 10.46 8.41
CA ASP A 46 25.00 9.01 8.56
C ASP A 46 23.73 8.42 9.13
N SER A 47 23.18 9.02 10.18
CA SER A 47 21.96 8.60 10.83
C SER A 47 20.71 8.84 9.96
N ILE A 48 20.64 9.98 9.25
CA ILE A 48 19.58 10.25 8.28
C ILE A 48 19.59 9.18 7.19
N THR A 49 20.76 8.87 6.65
CA THR A 49 20.94 7.85 5.62
C THR A 49 20.54 6.47 6.12
N ALA A 50 20.90 6.13 7.38
CA ALA A 50 20.53 4.88 7.99
C ALA A 50 19.01 4.71 8.15
N VAL A 51 18.32 5.73 8.66
CA VAL A 51 16.85 5.73 8.82
C VAL A 51 16.15 5.71 7.47
N ALA A 52 16.64 6.46 6.48
CA ALA A 52 16.05 6.51 5.14
C ALA A 52 16.09 5.14 4.46
N ASN A 53 17.27 4.48 4.44
CA ASN A 53 17.41 3.14 3.86
C ASN A 53 16.60 2.09 4.63
N GLY A 54 16.66 2.15 5.95
CA GLY A 54 15.90 1.23 6.82
C GLY A 54 14.39 1.38 6.62
N SER A 55 13.87 2.60 6.58
CA SER A 55 12.46 2.90 6.33
C SER A 55 11.98 2.40 4.97
N GLN A 56 12.81 2.50 3.93
CA GLN A 56 12.49 2.01 2.60
C GLN A 56 12.28 0.49 2.60
N VAL A 57 13.16 -0.25 3.28
CA VAL A 57 13.01 -1.71 3.46
C VAL A 57 11.73 -2.04 4.21
N MET A 58 11.48 -1.34 5.32
CA MET A 58 10.26 -1.56 6.13
C MET A 58 8.99 -1.21 5.35
N HIS A 59 9.02 -0.16 4.51
CA HIS A 59 7.91 0.19 3.64
C HIS A 59 7.58 -0.94 2.66
N MET A 60 8.60 -1.48 1.98
CA MET A 60 8.43 -2.61 1.06
C MET A 60 7.82 -3.83 1.75
N LEU A 61 8.30 -4.20 2.94
CA LEU A 61 7.76 -5.31 3.73
C LEU A 61 6.31 -5.05 4.14
N THR A 62 6.00 -3.83 4.58
CA THR A 62 4.64 -3.46 4.99
C THR A 62 3.66 -3.56 3.82
N VAL A 63 4.03 -3.08 2.64
CA VAL A 63 3.20 -3.16 1.42
C VAL A 63 2.88 -4.62 1.06
N ILE A 64 3.87 -5.52 1.14
CA ILE A 64 3.68 -6.97 0.92
C ILE A 64 2.72 -7.57 1.96
N ILE A 65 2.86 -7.21 3.23
CA ILE A 65 1.96 -7.68 4.31
C ILE A 65 0.53 -7.19 4.07
N VAL A 66 0.35 -5.93 3.68
CA VAL A 66 -0.96 -5.34 3.37
C VAL A 66 -1.61 -6.04 2.18
N GLY A 67 -0.85 -6.29 1.11
CA GLY A 67 -1.32 -7.03 -0.06
C GLY A 67 -1.78 -8.44 0.30
N LEU A 68 -0.98 -9.15 1.09
CA LEU A 68 -1.34 -10.49 1.59
C LEU A 68 -2.60 -10.45 2.48
N ALA A 69 -2.74 -9.43 3.33
CA ALA A 69 -3.88 -9.24 4.22
C ALA A 69 -5.19 -8.92 3.48
N MET A 70 -5.12 -8.49 2.22
CA MET A 70 -6.31 -8.30 1.38
C MET A 70 -7.12 -9.58 1.22
N GLY A 71 -6.46 -10.75 1.15
CA GLY A 71 -7.13 -12.04 1.12
C GLY A 71 -8.07 -12.24 2.32
N SER A 72 -7.64 -11.82 3.50
CA SER A 72 -8.46 -11.86 4.71
C SER A 72 -9.65 -10.91 4.65
N THR A 73 -9.43 -9.66 4.19
CA THR A 73 -10.51 -8.68 4.01
C THR A 73 -11.62 -9.23 3.10
N VAL A 74 -11.24 -9.87 1.99
CA VAL A 74 -12.19 -10.44 1.03
C VAL A 74 -12.97 -11.62 1.62
N ILE A 75 -12.28 -12.59 2.22
CA ILE A 75 -12.94 -13.79 2.78
C ILE A 75 -13.87 -13.43 3.93
N ILE A 76 -13.45 -12.53 4.81
CA ILE A 76 -14.29 -12.02 5.90
C ILE A 76 -15.49 -11.24 5.32
N GLY A 77 -15.26 -10.38 4.33
CA GLY A 77 -16.31 -9.62 3.65
C GLY A 77 -17.36 -10.51 3.00
N HIS A 78 -16.95 -11.60 2.35
CA HIS A 78 -17.89 -12.60 1.81
C HIS A 78 -18.74 -13.24 2.89
N ALA A 79 -18.12 -13.67 4.00
CA ALA A 79 -18.82 -14.31 5.09
C ALA A 79 -19.83 -13.37 5.78
N VAL A 80 -19.42 -12.12 6.01
CA VAL A 80 -20.28 -11.05 6.57
C VAL A 80 -21.44 -10.73 5.61
N GLY A 81 -21.15 -10.60 4.32
CA GLY A 81 -22.18 -10.36 3.31
C GLY A 81 -23.21 -11.47 3.21
N ALA A 82 -22.78 -12.72 3.42
CA ALA A 82 -23.64 -13.90 3.46
C ALA A 82 -24.38 -14.09 4.80
N ASP A 83 -24.24 -13.17 5.74
CA ASP A 83 -24.76 -13.26 7.11
C ASP A 83 -24.30 -14.54 7.86
N ASN A 84 -23.13 -15.06 7.48
CA ASN A 84 -22.52 -16.26 8.07
C ASN A 84 -21.39 -15.88 9.04
N MET A 85 -21.75 -15.51 10.25
CA MET A 85 -20.81 -15.09 11.29
C MET A 85 -19.85 -16.20 11.72
N ARG A 86 -20.26 -17.48 11.64
CA ARG A 86 -19.37 -18.62 11.98
C ARG A 86 -18.19 -18.71 11.01
N ASP A 87 -18.44 -18.50 9.72
CA ASP A 87 -17.38 -18.48 8.71
C ASP A 87 -16.51 -17.22 8.83
N ALA A 88 -17.10 -16.06 9.18
CA ALA A 88 -16.35 -14.85 9.47
C ALA A 88 -15.40 -15.04 10.65
N GLU A 89 -15.87 -15.60 11.77
CA GLU A 89 -15.06 -15.92 12.95
C GLU A 89 -13.95 -16.92 12.63
N ALA A 90 -14.25 -17.96 11.84
CA ALA A 90 -13.23 -18.91 11.38
C ALA A 90 -12.19 -18.25 10.49
N ALA A 91 -12.61 -17.37 9.58
CA ALA A 91 -11.69 -16.60 8.73
C ALA A 91 -10.79 -15.67 9.56
N ILE A 92 -11.35 -14.95 10.54
CA ILE A 92 -10.60 -14.08 11.45
C ILE A 92 -9.55 -14.88 12.24
N GLY A 93 -9.96 -15.97 12.89
CA GLY A 93 -9.05 -16.80 13.68
C GLY A 93 -7.93 -17.39 12.84
N ASN A 94 -8.25 -17.92 11.65
CA ASN A 94 -7.24 -18.45 10.73
C ASN A 94 -6.31 -17.35 10.17
N THR A 95 -6.83 -16.15 9.94
CA THR A 95 -6.01 -14.98 9.56
C THR A 95 -4.97 -14.70 10.63
N VAL A 96 -5.38 -14.57 11.88
CA VAL A 96 -4.45 -14.32 13.00
C VAL A 96 -3.38 -15.41 13.07
N THR A 97 -3.78 -16.68 13.02
CA THR A 97 -2.84 -17.81 13.10
C THR A 97 -1.84 -17.81 11.95
N LEU A 98 -2.31 -17.63 10.70
CA LEU A 98 -1.47 -17.61 9.51
C LEU A 98 -0.43 -16.50 9.59
N PHE A 99 -0.89 -15.28 9.80
CA PHE A 99 -0.01 -14.11 9.73
C PHE A 99 0.93 -14.02 10.92
N MET A 100 0.51 -14.44 12.11
CA MET A 100 1.43 -14.51 13.26
C MET A 100 2.53 -15.56 13.03
N ALA A 101 2.20 -16.72 12.46
CA ALA A 101 3.21 -17.71 12.09
C ALA A 101 4.17 -17.18 11.01
N VAL A 102 3.64 -16.55 9.96
CA VAL A 102 4.42 -15.94 8.88
C VAL A 102 5.29 -14.80 9.42
N SER A 103 4.77 -13.94 10.30
CA SER A 103 5.53 -12.82 10.87
C SER A 103 6.68 -13.28 11.75
N LEU A 104 6.48 -14.32 12.58
CA LEU A 104 7.54 -14.90 13.38
C LEU A 104 8.64 -15.54 12.51
N GLY A 105 8.24 -16.24 11.43
CA GLY A 105 9.18 -16.79 10.45
C GLY A 105 9.98 -15.68 9.75
N PHE A 106 9.31 -14.62 9.30
CA PHE A 106 9.97 -13.45 8.69
C PHE A 106 10.92 -12.76 9.67
N THR A 107 10.50 -12.55 10.92
CA THR A 107 11.37 -12.00 11.96
C THR A 107 12.63 -12.80 12.10
N ALA A 108 12.54 -14.13 12.26
CA ALA A 108 13.70 -15.00 12.42
C ALA A 108 14.67 -14.92 11.22
N VAL A 109 14.12 -15.02 10.00
CA VAL A 109 14.92 -14.97 8.75
C VAL A 109 15.55 -13.60 8.55
N LEU A 110 14.79 -12.52 8.70
CA LEU A 110 15.27 -11.15 8.43
C LEU A 110 16.27 -10.67 9.49
N VAL A 111 16.08 -11.01 10.74
CA VAL A 111 17.07 -10.70 11.80
C VAL A 111 18.39 -11.46 11.54
N ALA A 112 18.32 -12.74 11.15
CA ALA A 112 19.51 -13.50 10.78
C ALA A 112 20.20 -12.95 9.51
N ALA A 113 19.42 -12.43 8.56
CA ALA A 113 19.88 -11.92 7.26
C ALA A 113 20.13 -10.41 7.22
N VAL A 114 20.03 -9.67 8.34
CA VAL A 114 20.08 -8.20 8.32
C VAL A 114 21.38 -7.66 7.72
N ARG A 115 22.53 -8.22 8.07
CA ARG A 115 23.83 -7.77 7.54
C ARG A 115 23.99 -8.02 6.04
N PRO A 116 23.77 -9.24 5.50
CA PRO A 116 23.81 -9.47 4.06
C PRO A 116 22.78 -8.63 3.30
N LEU A 117 21.59 -8.38 3.89
CA LEU A 117 20.57 -7.51 3.29
C LEU A 117 21.07 -6.06 3.15
N VAL A 118 21.67 -5.50 4.20
CA VAL A 118 22.25 -4.15 4.17
C VAL A 118 23.38 -4.05 3.15
N GLY A 119 24.21 -5.09 3.03
CA GLY A 119 25.23 -5.17 1.99
C GLY A 119 24.67 -5.22 0.58
N LEU A 120 23.58 -5.95 0.37
CA LEU A 120 22.90 -6.05 -0.94
C LEU A 120 22.29 -4.73 -1.41
N ILE A 121 21.79 -3.91 -0.47
CA ILE A 121 21.18 -2.61 -0.76
C ILE A 121 22.26 -1.57 -1.12
N GLY A 122 23.52 -1.81 -0.80
CA GLY A 122 24.62 -0.90 -1.09
C GLY A 122 24.62 0.36 -0.21
N VAL A 123 24.29 0.21 1.07
CA VAL A 123 24.33 1.31 2.04
C VAL A 123 25.76 1.82 2.21
N PRO A 124 26.00 3.16 2.21
CA PRO A 124 27.32 3.74 2.48
C PRO A 124 27.92 3.24 3.79
N ALA A 125 29.23 3.01 3.81
CA ALA A 125 29.92 2.36 4.93
C ALA A 125 29.66 3.02 6.28
N GLU A 126 29.59 4.34 6.31
CA GLU A 126 29.34 5.16 7.50
C GLU A 126 27.93 4.93 8.08
N ALA A 127 26.94 4.65 7.22
CA ALA A 127 25.54 4.43 7.61
C ALA A 127 25.21 2.96 7.90
N VAL A 128 26.08 2.00 7.55
CA VAL A 128 25.86 0.57 7.75
C VAL A 128 25.54 0.21 9.21
N PRO A 129 26.31 0.67 10.23
CA PRO A 129 26.01 0.32 11.62
C PRO A 129 24.62 0.78 12.04
N GLY A 130 24.26 2.03 11.73
CA GLY A 130 22.94 2.60 12.04
C GLY A 130 21.81 1.87 11.33
N THR A 131 21.99 1.53 10.04
CA THR A 131 20.99 0.78 9.25
C THR A 131 20.76 -0.62 9.81
N VAL A 132 21.84 -1.34 10.20
CA VAL A 132 21.74 -2.67 10.83
C VAL A 132 20.98 -2.59 12.15
N GLN A 133 21.29 -1.60 13.00
CA GLN A 133 20.60 -1.41 14.28
C GLN A 133 19.11 -1.08 14.05
N TYR A 134 18.81 -0.14 13.17
CA TYR A 134 17.44 0.26 12.81
C TYR A 134 16.64 -0.95 12.33
N LEU A 135 17.14 -1.66 11.31
CA LEU A 135 16.45 -2.81 10.74
C LEU A 135 16.30 -3.96 11.72
N THR A 136 17.30 -4.23 12.57
CA THR A 136 17.20 -5.29 13.59
C THR A 136 16.02 -5.03 14.53
N ILE A 137 15.88 -3.82 15.04
CA ILE A 137 14.79 -3.44 15.94
C ILE A 137 13.44 -3.51 15.22
N CYS A 138 13.36 -2.97 14.00
CA CYS A 138 12.14 -3.03 13.21
C CYS A 138 11.76 -4.46 12.83
N PHE A 139 12.71 -5.33 12.51
CA PHE A 139 12.45 -6.74 12.20
C PHE A 139 11.93 -7.52 13.42
N ILE A 140 12.45 -7.23 14.62
CA ILE A 140 11.87 -7.74 15.88
C ILE A 140 10.44 -7.21 16.06
N GLY A 141 10.16 -6.00 15.57
CA GLY A 141 8.83 -5.38 15.60
C GLY A 141 7.83 -5.91 14.56
N ILE A 142 8.26 -6.71 13.56
CA ILE A 142 7.38 -7.23 12.49
C ILE A 142 6.10 -7.90 13.02
N PRO A 143 6.10 -8.71 14.09
CA PRO A 143 4.88 -9.29 14.64
C PRO A 143 3.83 -8.25 15.04
N PHE A 144 4.24 -7.11 15.60
CA PHE A 144 3.32 -6.04 15.99
C PHE A 144 2.80 -5.26 14.79
N ILE A 145 3.68 -4.95 13.81
CA ILE A 145 3.29 -4.32 12.53
C ILE A 145 2.29 -5.22 11.80
N THR A 146 2.55 -6.52 11.76
CA THR A 146 1.66 -7.50 11.15
C THR A 146 0.33 -7.58 11.90
N ALA A 147 0.36 -7.61 13.23
CA ALA A 147 -0.86 -7.63 14.07
C ALA A 147 -1.76 -6.41 13.80
N TYR A 148 -1.19 -5.20 13.68
CA TYR A 148 -1.96 -4.01 13.29
C TYR A 148 -2.60 -4.17 11.91
N ASN A 149 -1.85 -4.66 10.91
CA ASN A 149 -2.36 -4.84 9.55
C ASN A 149 -3.44 -5.91 9.47
N ILE A 150 -3.33 -6.99 10.26
CA ILE A 150 -4.37 -8.02 10.41
C ILE A 150 -5.64 -7.40 10.99
N ILE A 151 -5.53 -6.71 12.12
CA ILE A 151 -6.68 -6.06 12.77
C ILE A 151 -7.36 -5.12 11.78
N SER A 152 -6.57 -4.30 11.08
CA SER A 152 -7.09 -3.39 10.06
C SER A 152 -7.79 -4.12 8.91
N SER A 153 -7.26 -5.27 8.45
CA SER A 153 -7.89 -6.08 7.39
C SER A 153 -9.20 -6.72 7.85
N VAL A 154 -9.25 -7.17 9.11
CA VAL A 154 -10.48 -7.71 9.73
C VAL A 154 -11.55 -6.63 9.78
N PHE A 155 -11.24 -5.45 10.31
CA PHE A 155 -12.21 -4.35 10.38
C PHE A 155 -12.70 -3.94 8.99
N ARG A 156 -11.81 -3.88 7.99
CA ARG A 156 -12.19 -3.62 6.59
C ARG A 156 -13.15 -4.68 6.06
N GLY A 157 -12.89 -5.96 6.32
CA GLY A 157 -13.78 -7.05 5.94
C GLY A 157 -15.15 -6.95 6.61
N LEU A 158 -15.22 -6.50 7.87
CA LEU A 158 -16.44 -6.21 8.62
C LEU A 158 -17.16 -4.92 8.13
N GLY A 159 -16.59 -4.18 7.20
CA GLY A 159 -17.17 -2.94 6.67
C GLY A 159 -16.82 -1.67 7.47
N ASP A 160 -15.90 -1.77 8.42
CA ASP A 160 -15.46 -0.63 9.23
C ASP A 160 -14.05 -0.15 8.81
N SER A 161 -13.98 1.01 8.17
CA SER A 161 -12.74 1.70 7.83
C SER A 161 -12.35 2.77 8.86
N LYS A 162 -13.26 3.15 9.76
CA LYS A 162 -13.03 4.22 10.75
C LYS A 162 -12.16 3.75 11.91
N SER A 163 -12.42 2.55 12.43
CA SER A 163 -11.66 2.01 13.56
C SER A 163 -10.16 1.89 13.25
N PRO A 164 -9.72 1.30 12.11
CA PRO A 164 -8.32 1.33 11.71
C PRO A 164 -7.71 2.73 11.62
N MET A 165 -8.48 3.72 11.14
CA MET A 165 -8.04 5.11 11.07
C MET A 165 -7.73 5.68 12.46
N TYR A 166 -8.56 5.41 13.46
CA TYR A 166 -8.27 5.86 14.83
C TYR A 166 -7.05 5.16 15.42
N PHE A 167 -6.87 3.87 15.15
CA PHE A 167 -5.71 3.13 15.64
C PHE A 167 -4.40 3.68 15.06
N ILE A 168 -4.37 4.00 13.76
CA ILE A 168 -3.19 4.58 13.14
C ILE A 168 -2.95 6.04 13.56
N ALA A 169 -4.02 6.81 13.84
CA ALA A 169 -3.88 8.16 14.37
C ALA A 169 -3.19 8.16 15.72
N VAL A 170 -3.55 7.22 16.61
CA VAL A 170 -2.86 7.02 17.89
C VAL A 170 -1.40 6.60 17.67
N ALA A 171 -1.15 5.66 16.74
CA ALA A 171 0.22 5.25 16.42
C ALA A 171 1.06 6.43 15.89
N CYS A 172 0.51 7.24 14.99
CA CYS A 172 1.19 8.41 14.43
C CYS A 172 1.56 9.43 15.52
N ALA A 173 0.62 9.78 16.39
CA ALA A 173 0.88 10.70 17.49
C ALA A 173 1.93 10.14 18.48
N ALA A 174 1.83 8.85 18.81
CA ALA A 174 2.80 8.19 19.69
C ALA A 174 4.19 8.09 19.04
N ASN A 175 4.26 7.76 17.73
CA ASN A 175 5.53 7.69 17.02
C ASN A 175 6.26 9.05 17.06
N ILE A 176 5.59 10.14 16.66
CA ILE A 176 6.19 11.49 16.68
C ILE A 176 6.67 11.85 18.10
N ALA A 177 5.88 11.57 19.13
CA ALA A 177 6.26 11.86 20.51
C ALA A 177 7.46 11.03 20.98
N LEU A 178 7.49 9.73 20.64
CA LEU A 178 8.59 8.82 20.97
C LEU A 178 9.87 9.17 20.20
N ASP A 179 9.75 9.56 18.93
CA ASP A 179 10.91 9.96 18.13
C ASP A 179 11.54 11.24 18.69
N ILE A 180 10.73 12.25 19.04
CA ILE A 180 11.24 13.45 19.72
C ILE A 180 11.95 13.09 21.01
N LEU A 181 11.41 12.16 21.80
CA LEU A 181 12.00 11.73 23.06
C LEU A 181 13.30 10.94 22.86
N PHE A 182 13.27 9.94 22.00
CA PHE A 182 14.40 9.00 21.83
C PHE A 182 15.54 9.58 21.00
N ILE A 183 15.21 10.35 19.96
CA ILE A 183 16.21 10.92 19.06
C ILE A 183 16.75 12.24 19.62
N GLY A 184 15.90 13.07 20.26
CA GLY A 184 16.30 14.35 20.88
C GLY A 184 17.03 14.14 22.21
N PRO A 185 16.35 14.23 23.38
CA PRO A 185 17.02 14.19 24.69
C PRO A 185 17.82 12.93 24.96
N MET A 186 17.38 11.75 24.47
CA MET A 186 18.08 10.49 24.72
C MET A 186 19.19 10.21 23.70
N ALA A 187 19.28 10.98 22.62
CA ALA A 187 20.32 10.91 21.58
C ALA A 187 20.57 9.48 21.03
N LEU A 188 19.51 8.67 20.87
CA LEU A 188 19.60 7.28 20.41
C LEU A 188 19.73 7.14 18.87
N GLY A 189 19.61 8.24 18.12
CA GLY A 189 19.77 8.26 16.67
C GLY A 189 18.86 7.24 15.95
N PRO A 190 19.41 6.42 15.01
CA PRO A 190 18.62 5.42 14.28
C PRO A 190 17.93 4.38 15.16
N VAL A 191 18.53 4.04 16.31
CA VAL A 191 17.91 3.15 17.31
C VAL A 191 16.65 3.79 17.87
N GLY A 192 16.68 5.12 18.16
CA GLY A 192 15.54 5.86 18.66
C GLY A 192 14.38 5.86 17.66
N ALA A 193 14.62 6.13 16.38
CA ALA A 193 13.63 6.08 15.31
C ALA A 193 12.99 4.68 15.18
N ALA A 194 13.81 3.62 15.23
CA ALA A 194 13.32 2.24 15.15
C ALA A 194 12.45 1.85 16.35
N LEU A 195 12.85 2.27 17.55
CA LEU A 195 12.06 2.06 18.78
C LEU A 195 10.75 2.86 18.73
N GLY A 196 10.79 4.12 18.29
CA GLY A 196 9.60 4.96 18.10
C GLY A 196 8.58 4.27 17.19
N THR A 197 9.02 3.81 16.03
CA THR A 197 8.19 3.07 15.07
C THR A 197 7.64 1.77 15.68
N THR A 198 8.47 0.94 16.30
CA THR A 198 8.05 -0.37 16.82
C THR A 198 7.10 -0.23 18.01
N LEU A 199 7.41 0.66 18.95
CA LEU A 199 6.58 0.87 20.15
C LEU A 199 5.25 1.56 19.81
N SER A 200 5.22 2.51 18.87
CA SER A 200 3.98 3.13 18.41
C SER A 200 3.03 2.13 17.74
N GLN A 201 3.55 1.20 16.93
CA GLN A 201 2.77 0.12 16.34
C GLN A 201 2.27 -0.85 17.42
N THR A 202 3.10 -1.17 18.42
CA THR A 202 2.68 -1.99 19.57
C THR A 202 1.54 -1.32 20.34
N LEU A 203 1.66 -0.02 20.60
CA LEU A 203 0.60 0.75 21.27
C LEU A 203 -0.70 0.74 20.45
N SER A 204 -0.59 0.90 19.13
CA SER A 204 -1.75 0.82 18.23
C SER A 204 -2.47 -0.53 18.33
N VAL A 205 -1.72 -1.64 18.40
CA VAL A 205 -2.28 -2.99 18.59
C VAL A 205 -2.99 -3.09 19.95
N ILE A 206 -2.38 -2.60 21.03
CA ILE A 206 -2.98 -2.59 22.38
C ILE A 206 -4.30 -1.82 22.37
N VAL A 207 -4.30 -0.61 21.79
CA VAL A 207 -5.50 0.25 21.67
C VAL A 207 -6.58 -0.46 20.84
N ALA A 208 -6.19 -1.11 19.73
CA ALA A 208 -7.10 -1.85 18.88
C ALA A 208 -7.74 -3.05 19.62
N LEU A 209 -6.94 -3.84 20.36
CA LEU A 209 -7.45 -4.97 21.16
C LEU A 209 -8.39 -4.49 22.29
N PHE A 210 -8.07 -3.35 22.90
CA PHE A 210 -8.95 -2.75 23.89
C PHE A 210 -10.25 -2.25 23.28
N GLY A 211 -10.17 -1.64 22.08
CA GLY A 211 -11.33 -1.22 21.29
C GLY A 211 -12.23 -2.39 20.94
N ILE A 212 -11.67 -3.53 20.49
CA ILE A 212 -12.42 -4.77 20.19
C ILE A 212 -13.16 -5.28 21.41
N ARG A 213 -12.54 -5.25 22.60
CA ARG A 213 -13.19 -5.69 23.86
C ARG A 213 -14.34 -4.79 24.28
N ARG A 214 -14.21 -3.46 24.05
CA ARG A 214 -15.27 -2.48 24.42
C ARG A 214 -16.44 -2.46 23.42
N HIS A 215 -16.14 -2.57 22.14
CA HIS A 215 -17.17 -2.64 21.10
C HIS A 215 -17.70 -4.08 21.03
N LYS A 216 -18.99 -4.25 21.34
CA LYS A 216 -19.69 -5.54 21.10
C LYS A 216 -19.78 -5.75 19.58
N THR A 217 -18.75 -6.32 18.99
CA THR A 217 -18.68 -6.60 17.54
C THR A 217 -19.61 -7.76 17.10
N GLY A 218 -20.37 -8.35 18.02
CA GLY A 218 -21.17 -9.54 17.73
C GLY A 218 -20.35 -10.82 17.53
N LEU A 219 -19.03 -10.71 17.33
CA LEU A 219 -18.12 -11.82 17.09
C LEU A 219 -17.81 -12.58 18.39
N ARG A 220 -17.97 -13.90 18.34
CA ARG A 220 -17.63 -14.81 19.45
C ARG A 220 -16.43 -15.67 19.08
N LEU A 221 -15.25 -15.08 19.13
CA LEU A 221 -14.01 -15.81 18.85
C LEU A 221 -13.74 -16.86 19.93
N SER A 222 -13.76 -18.12 19.57
CA SER A 222 -13.41 -19.26 20.40
C SER A 222 -12.00 -19.77 20.04
N ARG A 223 -11.38 -20.55 20.93
CA ARG A 223 -10.07 -21.18 20.66
C ARG A 223 -10.11 -22.08 19.41
N GLN A 224 -11.26 -22.62 19.03
CA GLN A 224 -11.42 -23.47 17.85
C GLN A 224 -11.26 -22.67 16.53
N ASN A 225 -11.57 -21.36 16.53
CA ASN A 225 -11.45 -20.51 15.36
C ASN A 225 -9.97 -20.27 14.96
N PHE A 226 -9.05 -20.38 15.93
CA PHE A 226 -7.61 -20.24 15.69
C PHE A 226 -6.93 -21.51 15.21
N ARG A 227 -7.63 -22.67 15.20
CA ARG A 227 -7.09 -23.90 14.63
C ARG A 227 -6.95 -23.77 13.10
N PRO A 228 -5.75 -24.04 12.53
CA PRO A 228 -5.54 -23.92 11.10
C PRO A 228 -6.48 -24.82 10.30
N ARG A 229 -7.30 -24.23 9.43
CA ARG A 229 -8.18 -24.92 8.49
C ARG A 229 -7.63 -24.76 7.08
N LYS A 230 -7.10 -25.83 6.47
CA LYS A 230 -6.48 -25.81 5.15
C LYS A 230 -7.32 -25.10 4.08
N GLY A 231 -8.66 -25.32 4.09
CA GLY A 231 -9.57 -24.68 3.12
C GLY A 231 -9.68 -23.17 3.31
N VAL A 232 -9.65 -22.65 4.54
CA VAL A 232 -9.72 -21.21 4.83
C VAL A 232 -8.37 -20.55 4.50
N LEU A 233 -7.28 -21.16 4.98
CA LEU A 233 -5.92 -20.68 4.69
C LEU A 233 -5.63 -20.64 3.20
N GLY A 234 -6.01 -21.71 2.46
CA GLY A 234 -5.85 -21.77 1.02
C GLY A 234 -6.59 -20.65 0.28
N ARG A 235 -7.82 -20.32 0.70
CA ARG A 235 -8.60 -19.22 0.12
C ARG A 235 -7.97 -17.86 0.41
N ILE A 236 -7.51 -17.62 1.65
CA ILE A 236 -6.81 -16.38 2.02
C ILE A 236 -5.55 -16.19 1.17
N LEU A 237 -4.72 -17.23 1.07
CA LEU A 237 -3.48 -17.19 0.28
C LEU A 237 -3.73 -17.07 -1.22
N LYS A 238 -4.74 -17.77 -1.75
CA LYS A 238 -5.10 -17.70 -3.18
C LYS A 238 -5.46 -16.28 -3.63
N ILE A 239 -6.02 -15.47 -2.74
CA ILE A 239 -6.36 -14.08 -3.01
C ILE A 239 -5.20 -13.15 -2.63
N GLY A 240 -4.62 -13.32 -1.45
CA GLY A 240 -3.64 -12.40 -0.91
C GLY A 240 -2.25 -12.53 -1.56
N LEU A 241 -1.81 -13.74 -1.90
CA LEU A 241 -0.46 -13.95 -2.46
C LEU A 241 -0.26 -13.26 -3.82
N PRO A 242 -1.19 -13.37 -4.80
CA PRO A 242 -1.04 -12.62 -6.06
C PRO A 242 -0.98 -11.10 -5.85
N VAL A 243 -1.75 -10.55 -4.90
CA VAL A 243 -1.73 -9.11 -4.58
C VAL A 243 -0.40 -8.73 -3.94
N ALA A 244 0.09 -9.51 -2.98
CA ALA A 244 1.37 -9.24 -2.34
C ALA A 244 2.54 -9.27 -3.33
N VAL A 245 2.56 -10.25 -4.25
CA VAL A 245 3.58 -10.34 -5.32
C VAL A 245 3.45 -9.18 -6.29
N GLN A 246 2.22 -8.80 -6.68
CA GLN A 246 1.96 -7.62 -7.50
C GLN A 246 2.58 -6.36 -6.88
N ASP A 247 2.30 -6.11 -5.61
CA ASP A 247 2.79 -4.93 -4.91
C ASP A 247 4.31 -4.94 -4.79
N GLY A 248 4.91 -6.11 -4.54
CA GLY A 248 6.37 -6.29 -4.58
C GLY A 248 6.98 -5.98 -5.94
N CYS A 249 6.36 -6.46 -7.03
CA CYS A 249 6.82 -6.16 -8.40
C CYS A 249 6.72 -4.67 -8.76
N ILE A 250 5.70 -3.97 -8.25
CA ILE A 250 5.59 -2.52 -8.41
C ILE A 250 6.77 -1.81 -7.75
N GLN A 251 7.15 -2.20 -6.51
CA GLN A 251 8.30 -1.61 -5.82
C GLN A 251 9.61 -1.88 -6.56
N VAL A 252 9.80 -3.09 -7.10
CA VAL A 252 10.97 -3.42 -7.93
C VAL A 252 11.00 -2.57 -9.19
N ALA A 253 9.85 -2.34 -9.85
CA ALA A 253 9.77 -1.48 -11.03
C ALA A 253 10.19 -0.02 -10.72
N PHE A 254 9.79 0.53 -9.58
CA PHE A 254 10.24 1.85 -9.12
C PHE A 254 11.76 1.90 -8.94
N ILE A 255 12.36 0.89 -8.32
CA ILE A 255 13.82 0.80 -8.15
C ILE A 255 14.52 0.77 -9.52
N ILE A 256 14.02 -0.02 -10.48
CA ILE A 256 14.61 -0.10 -11.83
C ILE A 256 14.52 1.27 -12.53
N ILE A 257 13.40 1.97 -12.45
CA ILE A 257 13.23 3.31 -13.05
C ILE A 257 14.20 4.31 -12.42
N THR A 258 14.38 4.25 -11.09
CA THR A 258 15.38 5.08 -10.40
C THR A 258 16.80 4.77 -10.88
N ILE A 259 17.16 3.50 -11.10
CA ILE A 259 18.46 3.11 -11.66
C ILE A 259 18.62 3.67 -13.07
N ILE A 260 17.58 3.61 -13.91
CA ILE A 260 17.61 4.20 -15.27
C ILE A 260 17.86 5.72 -15.19
N ALA A 261 17.19 6.41 -14.27
CA ALA A 261 17.37 7.83 -14.06
C ALA A 261 18.80 8.17 -13.58
N ASN A 262 19.38 7.35 -12.68
CA ASN A 262 20.75 7.52 -12.18
C ASN A 262 21.78 7.45 -13.31
N HIS A 263 21.57 6.58 -14.31
CA HIS A 263 22.47 6.50 -15.47
C HIS A 263 22.40 7.72 -16.40
N ARG A 264 21.38 8.56 -16.29
CA ARG A 264 21.26 9.80 -17.06
C ARG A 264 22.01 10.98 -16.45
N GLY A 265 22.43 10.86 -15.19
CA GLY A 265 23.19 11.86 -14.47
C GLY A 265 22.47 12.44 -13.26
N LEU A 266 23.17 13.29 -12.53
CA LEU A 266 22.75 13.78 -11.21
C LEU A 266 21.45 14.61 -11.27
N ILE A 267 21.32 15.47 -12.28
CA ILE A 267 20.15 16.36 -12.45
C ILE A 267 18.88 15.52 -12.67
N ASP A 268 18.93 14.59 -13.63
CA ASP A 268 17.79 13.72 -13.97
C ASP A 268 17.41 12.80 -12.81
N SER A 269 18.41 12.24 -12.14
CA SER A 269 18.20 11.42 -10.94
C SER A 269 17.49 12.18 -9.81
N ALA A 270 17.96 13.40 -9.52
CA ALA A 270 17.34 14.25 -8.50
C ALA A 270 15.91 14.63 -8.88
N ALA A 271 15.67 14.99 -10.15
CA ALA A 271 14.37 15.34 -10.67
C ALA A 271 13.37 14.17 -10.55
N VAL A 272 13.77 12.96 -11.01
CA VAL A 272 12.94 11.74 -10.91
C VAL A 272 12.66 11.40 -9.46
N GLY A 273 13.67 11.45 -8.57
CA GLY A 273 13.49 11.13 -7.15
C GLY A 273 12.49 12.06 -6.43
N ILE A 274 12.50 13.36 -6.71
CA ILE A 274 11.54 14.33 -6.18
C ILE A 274 10.14 14.00 -6.71
N VAL A 275 10.02 13.81 -8.04
CA VAL A 275 8.72 13.53 -8.67
C VAL A 275 8.11 12.23 -8.17
N GLU A 276 8.89 11.16 -7.98
CA GLU A 276 8.38 9.90 -7.44
C GLU A 276 7.76 10.05 -6.03
N LYS A 277 8.30 10.93 -5.19
CA LYS A 277 7.70 11.25 -3.88
C LYS A 277 6.35 11.95 -4.04
N ILE A 278 6.25 12.90 -4.96
CA ILE A 278 4.99 13.60 -5.26
C ILE A 278 3.96 12.61 -5.81
N ILE A 279 4.34 11.78 -6.77
CA ILE A 279 3.47 10.76 -7.36
C ILE A 279 2.97 9.77 -6.30
N SER A 280 3.83 9.31 -5.41
CA SER A 280 3.44 8.41 -4.32
C SER A 280 2.32 8.99 -3.45
N ALA A 281 2.36 10.30 -3.18
CA ALA A 281 1.29 11.00 -2.48
C ALA A 281 0.00 11.08 -3.31
N MET A 282 0.07 11.27 -4.62
CA MET A 282 -1.10 11.32 -5.49
C MET A 282 -1.78 9.94 -5.65
N PHE A 283 -1.03 8.85 -5.49
CA PHE A 283 -1.54 7.48 -5.57
C PHE A 283 -2.33 7.02 -4.32
N ILE A 284 -2.41 7.82 -3.27
CA ILE A 284 -3.20 7.52 -2.06
C ILE A 284 -4.68 7.30 -2.42
N VAL A 285 -5.25 8.08 -3.35
CA VAL A 285 -6.66 7.94 -3.75
C VAL A 285 -6.90 6.68 -4.57
N PRO A 286 -6.15 6.36 -5.64
CA PRO A 286 -6.22 5.06 -6.32
C PRO A 286 -6.14 3.87 -5.37
N SER A 287 -5.19 3.86 -4.43
CA SER A 287 -5.02 2.80 -3.43
C SER A 287 -6.23 2.69 -2.49
N SER A 288 -6.83 3.83 -2.12
CA SER A 288 -8.04 3.85 -1.30
C SER A 288 -9.25 3.28 -2.05
N MET A 289 -9.34 3.51 -3.36
CA MET A 289 -10.40 2.92 -4.19
C MET A 289 -10.24 1.41 -4.32
N LEU A 290 -9.02 0.91 -4.51
CA LEU A 290 -8.72 -0.54 -4.48
C LEU A 290 -9.26 -1.20 -3.20
N ALA A 291 -8.91 -0.63 -2.04
CA ALA A 291 -9.34 -1.17 -0.75
C ALA A 291 -10.87 -1.08 -0.56
N ALA A 292 -11.49 0.04 -0.94
CA ALA A 292 -12.94 0.24 -0.84
C ALA A 292 -13.70 -0.74 -1.75
N VAL A 293 -13.26 -0.88 -3.01
CA VAL A 293 -13.89 -1.81 -3.97
C VAL A 293 -13.74 -3.25 -3.49
N SER A 294 -12.57 -3.62 -2.99
CA SER A 294 -12.34 -4.97 -2.45
C SER A 294 -13.30 -5.29 -1.29
N ALA A 295 -13.44 -4.40 -0.31
CA ALA A 295 -14.30 -4.61 0.85
C ALA A 295 -15.81 -4.57 0.50
N LEU A 296 -16.24 -3.54 -0.24
CA LEU A 296 -17.65 -3.39 -0.61
C LEU A 296 -18.12 -4.50 -1.56
N SER A 297 -17.30 -4.81 -2.58
CA SER A 297 -17.66 -5.85 -3.54
C SER A 297 -17.70 -7.24 -2.90
N SER A 298 -16.77 -7.57 -1.99
CA SER A 298 -16.79 -8.86 -1.31
C SER A 298 -18.06 -9.04 -0.45
N GLN A 299 -18.49 -8.01 0.31
CA GLN A 299 -19.75 -8.09 1.06
C GLN A 299 -20.97 -8.19 0.14
N ASN A 300 -21.00 -7.43 -0.97
CA ASN A 300 -22.11 -7.50 -1.92
C ASN A 300 -22.18 -8.85 -2.63
N LEU A 301 -21.04 -9.44 -3.00
CA LEU A 301 -20.99 -10.77 -3.59
C LEU A 301 -21.41 -11.84 -2.59
N GLY A 302 -20.96 -11.75 -1.34
CA GLY A 302 -21.40 -12.63 -0.26
C GLY A 302 -22.92 -12.56 -0.02
N ALA A 303 -23.52 -11.38 -0.15
CA ALA A 303 -24.96 -11.16 -0.04
C ALA A 303 -25.77 -11.57 -1.29
N GLY A 304 -25.14 -12.18 -2.30
CA GLY A 304 -25.80 -12.55 -3.54
C GLY A 304 -26.20 -11.35 -4.42
N LYS A 305 -25.53 -10.20 -4.30
CA LYS A 305 -25.83 -8.95 -5.02
C LYS A 305 -24.71 -8.57 -6.03
N PRO A 306 -24.45 -9.39 -7.07
CA PRO A 306 -23.34 -9.16 -8.00
C PRO A 306 -23.49 -7.86 -8.81
N GLU A 307 -24.71 -7.43 -9.10
CA GLU A 307 -24.96 -6.17 -9.80
C GLU A 307 -24.50 -4.96 -8.98
N ARG A 308 -24.73 -5.02 -7.67
CA ARG A 308 -24.30 -3.97 -6.76
C ARG A 308 -22.76 -3.95 -6.60
N ALA A 309 -22.12 -5.11 -6.62
CA ALA A 309 -20.65 -5.19 -6.70
C ALA A 309 -20.11 -4.58 -7.99
N ALA A 310 -20.76 -4.82 -9.14
CA ALA A 310 -20.40 -4.20 -10.41
C ALA A 310 -20.63 -2.66 -10.41
N GLN A 311 -21.70 -2.18 -9.76
CA GLN A 311 -21.92 -0.75 -9.53
C GLN A 311 -20.82 -0.14 -8.68
N THR A 312 -20.33 -0.87 -7.65
CA THR A 312 -19.21 -0.41 -6.82
C THR A 312 -17.96 -0.20 -7.66
N LEU A 313 -17.61 -1.14 -8.55
CA LEU A 313 -16.52 -0.97 -9.49
C LEU A 313 -16.71 0.28 -10.37
N LYS A 314 -17.90 0.44 -10.98
CA LYS A 314 -18.18 1.55 -11.87
C LYS A 314 -18.03 2.90 -11.17
N TYR A 315 -18.64 3.08 -10.00
CA TYR A 315 -18.56 4.35 -9.28
C TYR A 315 -17.16 4.63 -8.74
N ALA A 316 -16.44 3.63 -8.25
CA ALA A 316 -15.07 3.81 -7.79
C ALA A 316 -14.14 4.22 -8.93
N ALA A 317 -14.26 3.58 -10.11
CA ALA A 317 -13.51 3.97 -11.30
C ALA A 317 -13.84 5.40 -11.75
N MET A 318 -15.12 5.81 -11.70
CA MET A 318 -15.53 7.18 -12.04
C MET A 318 -14.95 8.21 -11.06
N ILE A 319 -15.02 7.94 -9.75
CA ILE A 319 -14.45 8.82 -8.70
C ILE A 319 -12.95 8.96 -8.89
N ALA A 320 -12.25 7.84 -9.08
CA ALA A 320 -10.79 7.83 -9.25
C ALA A 320 -10.36 8.52 -10.55
N THR A 321 -11.11 8.33 -11.64
CA THR A 321 -10.88 9.04 -12.91
C THR A 321 -11.08 10.55 -12.76
N GLY A 322 -12.18 10.96 -12.12
CA GLY A 322 -12.45 12.38 -11.86
C GLY A 322 -11.36 13.02 -11.00
N TYR A 323 -10.89 12.31 -9.96
CA TYR A 323 -9.75 12.74 -9.18
C TYR A 323 -8.48 12.84 -10.03
N GLY A 324 -8.17 11.82 -10.84
CA GLY A 324 -6.99 11.82 -11.71
C GLY A 324 -6.98 12.99 -12.69
N ILE A 325 -8.12 13.28 -13.32
CA ILE A 325 -8.27 14.45 -14.21
C ILE A 325 -8.01 15.76 -13.44
N ALA A 326 -8.60 15.90 -12.25
CA ALA A 326 -8.39 17.09 -11.43
C ALA A 326 -6.91 17.26 -11.04
N VAL A 327 -6.23 16.18 -10.66
CA VAL A 327 -4.79 16.19 -10.31
C VAL A 327 -3.96 16.57 -11.53
N VAL A 328 -4.22 16.00 -12.71
CA VAL A 328 -3.51 16.37 -13.95
C VAL A 328 -3.65 17.86 -14.21
N LEU A 329 -4.88 18.41 -14.17
CA LEU A 329 -5.11 19.84 -14.40
C LEU A 329 -4.39 20.73 -13.38
N VAL A 330 -4.40 20.34 -12.10
CA VAL A 330 -3.68 21.10 -11.06
C VAL A 330 -2.19 21.05 -11.29
N ILE A 331 -1.63 19.87 -11.53
CA ILE A 331 -0.17 19.72 -11.74
C ILE A 331 0.33 20.47 -12.98
N GLU A 332 -0.45 20.49 -14.06
CA GLU A 332 -0.10 21.29 -15.24
C GLU A 332 0.07 22.80 -14.91
N LEU A 333 -0.72 23.30 -13.97
CA LEU A 333 -0.67 24.70 -13.54
C LEU A 333 0.42 24.99 -12.51
N VAL A 334 0.69 24.04 -11.61
CA VAL A 334 1.54 24.25 -10.43
C VAL A 334 2.84 23.42 -10.41
N ALA A 335 3.20 22.72 -11.50
CA ALA A 335 4.37 21.84 -11.52
C ALA A 335 5.67 22.58 -11.12
N GLU A 336 5.91 23.77 -11.67
CA GLU A 336 7.11 24.55 -11.39
C GLU A 336 7.20 25.05 -9.94
N PRO A 337 6.20 25.77 -9.37
CA PRO A 337 6.24 26.15 -7.97
C PRO A 337 6.24 24.94 -7.01
N LEU A 338 5.59 23.85 -7.38
CA LEU A 338 5.59 22.62 -6.58
C LEU A 338 6.99 22.00 -6.48
N LEU A 339 7.71 21.89 -7.59
CA LEU A 339 9.09 21.38 -7.60
C LEU A 339 10.05 22.37 -6.95
N GLY A 340 9.81 23.67 -7.11
CA GLY A 340 10.57 24.73 -6.46
C GLY A 340 10.53 24.70 -4.93
N CYS A 341 9.50 24.06 -4.33
CA CYS A 341 9.46 23.81 -2.88
C CYS A 341 10.51 22.77 -2.42
N PHE A 342 11.00 21.90 -3.31
CA PHE A 342 11.94 20.83 -2.98
C PHE A 342 13.40 21.18 -3.34
N THR A 343 13.61 22.02 -4.35
CA THR A 343 14.95 22.40 -4.82
C THR A 343 14.95 23.79 -5.44
N THR A 344 16.07 24.50 -5.31
CA THR A 344 16.32 25.79 -5.95
C THR A 344 17.09 25.67 -7.26
N ASP A 345 17.54 24.44 -7.62
CA ASP A 345 18.27 24.20 -8.87
C ASP A 345 17.31 24.22 -10.07
N ALA A 346 17.46 25.24 -10.92
CA ALA A 346 16.59 25.46 -12.07
C ALA A 346 16.61 24.30 -13.08
N ALA A 347 17.75 23.61 -13.23
CA ALA A 347 17.85 22.47 -14.14
C ALA A 347 17.07 21.26 -13.61
N VAL A 348 17.13 20.99 -12.30
CA VAL A 348 16.36 19.95 -11.65
C VAL A 348 14.85 20.26 -11.71
N VAL A 349 14.46 21.52 -11.48
CA VAL A 349 13.06 21.95 -11.61
C VAL A 349 12.55 21.74 -13.03
N LEU A 350 13.32 22.15 -14.05
CA LEU A 350 12.93 22.00 -15.46
C LEU A 350 12.74 20.52 -15.84
N MET A 351 13.70 19.66 -15.53
CA MET A 351 13.61 18.22 -15.82
C MET A 351 12.50 17.54 -15.04
N GLY A 352 12.31 17.93 -13.77
CA GLY A 352 11.22 17.44 -12.94
C GLY A 352 9.85 17.85 -13.48
N CYS A 353 9.67 19.09 -13.98
CA CYS A 353 8.45 19.52 -14.64
C CYS A 353 8.12 18.69 -15.88
N GLN A 354 9.11 18.35 -16.69
CA GLN A 354 8.93 17.48 -17.85
C GLN A 354 8.49 16.05 -17.40
N TYR A 355 9.19 15.50 -16.43
CA TYR A 355 8.89 14.15 -15.95
C TYR A 355 7.51 14.04 -15.30
N ILE A 356 7.16 14.99 -14.39
CA ILE A 356 5.88 14.96 -13.68
C ILE A 356 4.69 15.15 -14.64
N ARG A 357 4.79 16.05 -15.64
CA ARG A 357 3.72 16.24 -16.63
C ARG A 357 3.45 14.99 -17.45
N GLY A 358 4.49 14.23 -17.82
CA GLY A 358 4.33 12.94 -18.45
C GLY A 358 3.72 11.90 -17.51
N TYR A 359 4.27 11.77 -16.30
CA TYR A 359 3.90 10.73 -15.35
C TYR A 359 2.51 10.92 -14.74
N ILE A 360 2.10 12.18 -14.43
CA ILE A 360 0.89 12.45 -13.67
C ILE A 360 -0.39 11.95 -14.36
N VAL A 361 -0.37 11.83 -15.68
CA VAL A 361 -1.47 11.25 -16.47
C VAL A 361 -1.78 9.81 -16.03
N ASP A 362 -0.79 9.13 -15.47
CA ASP A 362 -0.95 7.78 -14.90
C ASP A 362 -2.03 7.71 -13.82
N THR A 363 -2.23 8.77 -13.04
CA THR A 363 -3.25 8.80 -11.98
C THR A 363 -4.67 8.52 -12.49
N ILE A 364 -4.97 8.89 -13.75
CA ILE A 364 -6.26 8.63 -14.40
C ILE A 364 -6.44 7.13 -14.63
N PHE A 365 -5.46 6.50 -15.27
CA PHE A 365 -5.50 5.07 -15.61
C PHE A 365 -5.29 4.17 -14.38
N ALA A 366 -4.41 4.58 -13.48
CA ALA A 366 -4.18 3.89 -12.22
C ALA A 366 -5.47 3.77 -11.40
N GLY A 367 -6.25 4.83 -11.27
CA GLY A 367 -7.52 4.79 -10.56
C GLY A 367 -8.49 3.74 -11.11
N ILE A 368 -8.49 3.55 -12.42
CA ILE A 368 -9.33 2.54 -13.09
C ILE A 368 -8.81 1.13 -12.80
N HIS A 369 -7.54 0.83 -13.12
CA HIS A 369 -7.05 -0.54 -12.95
C HIS A 369 -6.90 -0.96 -11.48
N PHE A 370 -6.62 -0.04 -10.54
CA PHE A 370 -6.67 -0.32 -9.09
C PHE A 370 -8.10 -0.71 -8.66
N SER A 371 -9.12 -0.03 -9.16
CA SER A 371 -10.53 -0.39 -8.91
C SER A 371 -10.84 -1.80 -9.44
N PHE A 372 -10.36 -2.14 -10.64
CA PHE A 372 -10.50 -3.49 -11.20
C PHE A 372 -9.74 -4.54 -10.38
N THR A 373 -8.52 -4.23 -9.90
CA THR A 373 -7.74 -5.13 -9.05
C THR A 373 -8.51 -5.46 -7.77
N GLY A 374 -9.07 -4.46 -7.08
CA GLY A 374 -9.91 -4.67 -5.91
C GLY A 374 -11.16 -5.51 -6.21
N TYR A 375 -11.78 -5.29 -7.35
CA TYR A 375 -12.95 -6.04 -7.80
C TYR A 375 -12.62 -7.51 -8.13
N PHE A 376 -11.54 -7.75 -8.87
CA PHE A 376 -11.08 -9.12 -9.18
C PHE A 376 -10.67 -9.87 -7.91
N ALA A 377 -10.04 -9.19 -6.93
CA ALA A 377 -9.77 -9.78 -5.63
C ALA A 377 -11.07 -10.17 -4.92
N ALA A 378 -12.09 -9.31 -4.91
CA ALA A 378 -13.41 -9.62 -4.37
C ALA A 378 -14.10 -10.79 -5.08
N CYS A 379 -13.90 -10.95 -6.38
CA CYS A 379 -14.38 -12.10 -7.16
C CYS A 379 -13.53 -13.38 -6.98
N GLY A 380 -12.50 -13.38 -6.14
CA GLY A 380 -11.56 -14.50 -5.97
C GLY A 380 -10.64 -14.72 -7.19
N LYS A 381 -10.49 -13.73 -8.06
CA LYS A 381 -9.69 -13.76 -9.29
C LYS A 381 -8.49 -12.80 -9.22
N SER A 382 -7.89 -12.66 -8.06
CA SER A 382 -6.75 -11.73 -7.82
C SER A 382 -5.55 -11.96 -8.74
N TYR A 383 -5.38 -13.19 -9.28
CA TYR A 383 -4.36 -13.49 -10.28
C TYR A 383 -4.46 -12.63 -11.54
N ILE A 384 -5.68 -12.13 -11.90
CA ILE A 384 -5.86 -11.21 -13.03
C ILE A 384 -5.27 -9.84 -12.69
N GLY A 385 -5.45 -9.39 -11.44
CA GLY A 385 -4.82 -8.19 -10.92
C GLY A 385 -3.29 -8.25 -11.05
N PHE A 386 -2.69 -9.37 -10.62
CA PHE A 386 -1.27 -9.63 -10.79
C PHE A 386 -0.85 -9.64 -12.27
N LEU A 387 -1.57 -10.40 -13.12
CA LEU A 387 -1.21 -10.57 -14.53
C LEU A 387 -1.18 -9.27 -15.32
N HIS A 388 -2.25 -8.44 -15.26
CA HIS A 388 -2.28 -7.19 -16.02
C HIS A 388 -1.15 -6.25 -15.58
N ASN A 389 -0.82 -6.25 -14.29
CA ASN A 389 0.21 -5.37 -13.74
C ASN A 389 1.60 -5.81 -14.17
N ILE A 390 1.93 -7.12 -14.05
CA ILE A 390 3.23 -7.63 -14.46
C ILE A 390 3.45 -7.47 -15.97
N ILE A 391 2.42 -7.71 -16.80
CA ILE A 391 2.46 -7.49 -18.24
C ILE A 391 2.76 -6.03 -18.56
N ALA A 392 2.07 -5.09 -17.89
CA ALA A 392 2.30 -3.66 -18.10
C ALA A 392 3.70 -3.21 -17.66
N ILE A 393 4.20 -3.73 -16.52
CA ILE A 393 5.54 -3.42 -16.01
C ILE A 393 6.62 -3.94 -16.98
N VAL A 394 6.53 -5.22 -17.35
CA VAL A 394 7.59 -5.91 -18.11
C VAL A 394 7.58 -5.53 -19.59
N LEU A 395 6.42 -5.29 -20.19
CA LEU A 395 6.33 -5.01 -21.64
C LEU A 395 6.32 -3.51 -21.97
N VAL A 396 5.86 -2.66 -21.05
CA VAL A 396 5.67 -1.23 -21.38
C VAL A 396 6.41 -0.31 -20.43
N ARG A 397 6.16 -0.43 -19.12
CA ARG A 397 6.63 0.58 -18.15
C ARG A 397 8.15 0.61 -18.05
N VAL A 398 8.78 -0.53 -17.79
CA VAL A 398 10.25 -0.61 -17.65
C VAL A 398 10.96 -0.47 -19.00
N PRO A 399 10.60 -1.24 -20.05
CA PRO A 399 11.23 -1.06 -21.36
C PRO A 399 10.97 0.32 -21.96
N GLY A 400 9.77 0.87 -21.81
CA GLY A 400 9.44 2.21 -22.27
C GLY A 400 10.28 3.29 -21.59
N SER A 401 10.42 3.23 -20.25
CA SER A 401 11.31 4.13 -19.52
C SER A 401 12.76 4.00 -19.97
N TYR A 402 13.27 2.78 -20.18
CA TYR A 402 14.63 2.55 -20.67
C TYR A 402 14.83 3.07 -22.09
N LEU A 403 13.98 2.69 -23.03
CA LEU A 403 14.11 3.10 -24.43
C LEU A 403 14.00 4.62 -24.59
N THR A 404 13.02 5.23 -23.92
CA THR A 404 12.86 6.70 -24.00
C THR A 404 14.01 7.43 -23.32
N SER A 405 14.60 6.86 -22.27
CA SER A 405 15.79 7.43 -21.62
C SER A 405 17.00 7.48 -22.56
N GLN A 406 17.13 6.51 -23.46
CA GLN A 406 18.21 6.45 -24.44
C GLN A 406 17.95 7.33 -25.68
N LEU A 407 16.71 7.29 -26.19
CA LEU A 407 16.33 7.99 -27.40
C LEU A 407 16.16 9.51 -27.21
N PHE A 408 15.80 9.95 -26.03
CA PHE A 408 15.48 11.36 -25.72
C PHE A 408 16.34 11.89 -24.57
N ALA A 409 17.67 11.97 -24.79
CA ALA A 409 18.61 12.39 -23.76
C ALA A 409 18.39 13.82 -23.23
N GLY A 410 17.81 14.72 -24.01
CA GLY A 410 17.58 16.13 -23.64
C GLY A 410 16.26 16.39 -22.89
N THR A 411 15.42 15.38 -22.65
CA THR A 411 14.11 15.57 -21.99
C THR A 411 13.68 14.34 -21.19
N LEU A 412 12.96 14.56 -20.09
CA LEU A 412 12.37 13.49 -19.27
C LEU A 412 10.88 13.24 -19.56
N LEU A 413 10.23 14.04 -20.40
CA LEU A 413 8.81 13.91 -20.70
C LEU A 413 8.45 12.51 -21.27
N PRO A 414 9.15 11.96 -22.28
CA PRO A 414 8.83 10.64 -22.82
C PRO A 414 9.05 9.51 -21.80
N MET A 415 10.05 9.66 -20.93
CA MET A 415 10.29 8.70 -19.83
C MET A 415 9.12 8.71 -18.84
N GLY A 416 8.57 9.90 -18.52
CA GLY A 416 7.38 10.03 -17.67
C GLY A 416 6.14 9.39 -18.30
N LEU A 417 5.97 9.47 -19.63
CA LEU A 417 4.82 8.87 -20.35
C LEU A 417 4.83 7.34 -20.38
N ALA A 418 5.94 6.68 -20.07
CA ALA A 418 6.00 5.22 -20.01
C ALA A 418 5.08 4.63 -18.93
N ALA A 419 4.88 5.34 -17.81
CA ALA A 419 3.99 4.92 -16.74
C ALA A 419 2.51 4.91 -17.19
N PRO A 420 1.91 6.01 -17.66
CA PRO A 420 0.53 6.01 -18.14
C PRO A 420 0.31 5.08 -19.34
N ALA A 421 1.28 4.88 -20.21
CA ALA A 421 1.19 3.89 -21.30
C ALA A 421 1.05 2.47 -20.75
N GLY A 422 1.83 2.11 -19.72
CA GLY A 422 1.70 0.83 -19.03
C GLY A 422 0.34 0.66 -18.33
N SER A 423 -0.13 1.69 -17.64
CA SER A 423 -1.43 1.65 -16.97
C SER A 423 -2.61 1.64 -17.95
N LEU A 424 -2.49 2.26 -19.12
CA LEU A 424 -3.48 2.13 -20.19
C LEU A 424 -3.58 0.69 -20.68
N LEU A 425 -2.45 0.00 -20.89
CA LEU A 425 -2.45 -1.43 -21.22
C LEU A 425 -3.11 -2.25 -20.10
N SER A 426 -2.82 -1.96 -18.83
CA SER A 426 -3.50 -2.57 -17.67
C SER A 426 -5.01 -2.40 -17.75
N VAL A 427 -5.50 -1.18 -18.02
CA VAL A 427 -6.94 -0.91 -18.16
C VAL A 427 -7.55 -1.73 -19.31
N MET A 428 -6.88 -1.79 -20.46
CA MET A 428 -7.37 -2.59 -21.61
C MET A 428 -7.49 -4.08 -21.25
N ILE A 429 -6.48 -4.65 -20.59
CA ILE A 429 -6.50 -6.04 -20.14
C ILE A 429 -7.64 -6.26 -19.12
N CYS A 430 -7.79 -5.36 -18.14
CA CYS A 430 -8.84 -5.45 -17.13
C CYS A 430 -10.24 -5.44 -17.75
N VAL A 431 -10.50 -4.51 -18.67
CA VAL A 431 -11.80 -4.39 -19.37
C VAL A 431 -12.06 -5.61 -20.23
N ALA A 432 -11.06 -6.09 -20.97
CA ALA A 432 -11.17 -7.30 -21.79
C ALA A 432 -11.47 -8.53 -20.93
N ALA A 433 -10.72 -8.75 -19.85
CA ALA A 433 -10.91 -9.85 -18.91
C ALA A 433 -12.30 -9.80 -18.26
N TYR A 434 -12.72 -8.63 -17.79
CA TYR A 434 -14.05 -8.44 -17.20
C TYR A 434 -15.17 -8.78 -18.19
N ARG A 435 -15.12 -8.26 -19.42
CA ARG A 435 -16.14 -8.51 -20.47
C ARG A 435 -16.17 -10.00 -20.86
N TRP A 436 -14.99 -10.60 -21.01
CA TRP A 436 -14.88 -12.01 -21.39
C TRP A 436 -15.45 -12.95 -20.31
N MET A 437 -15.07 -12.74 -19.04
CA MET A 437 -15.58 -13.53 -17.93
C MET A 437 -17.08 -13.32 -17.69
N LYS A 438 -17.58 -12.08 -17.84
CA LYS A 438 -19.00 -11.78 -17.71
C LYS A 438 -19.82 -12.53 -18.77
N ARG A 439 -19.35 -12.55 -20.03
CA ARG A 439 -20.01 -13.27 -21.13
C ARG A 439 -20.04 -14.79 -20.90
N ARG A 440 -18.99 -15.35 -20.29
CA ARG A 440 -18.90 -16.78 -19.97
C ARG A 440 -19.55 -17.19 -18.66
N GLY A 441 -20.07 -16.25 -17.89
CA GLY A 441 -20.66 -16.53 -16.57
C GLY A 441 -19.66 -16.97 -15.49
N THR A 442 -18.34 -16.84 -15.75
CA THR A 442 -17.27 -17.31 -14.86
C THR A 442 -16.81 -16.27 -13.85
N LEU A 443 -17.32 -15.04 -13.94
CA LEU A 443 -16.90 -13.90 -13.10
C LEU A 443 -17.26 -14.12 -11.61
N TYR A 444 -18.41 -14.72 -11.34
CA TYR A 444 -18.97 -14.89 -9.99
C TYR A 444 -18.95 -16.35 -9.51
N THR A 445 -18.29 -17.23 -10.23
CA THR A 445 -18.11 -18.60 -9.74
C THR A 445 -17.22 -18.60 -8.52
N ALA A 446 -17.69 -19.18 -7.40
CA ALA A 446 -16.94 -19.29 -6.16
C ALA A 446 -15.54 -19.84 -6.40
N ALA A 447 -14.56 -19.18 -5.80
CA ALA A 447 -13.15 -19.58 -5.88
C ALA A 447 -12.88 -20.75 -4.91
#